data_5709686bb679316ab4b8f86eb942b76d
#
_entry.id   5709686bb679316ab4b8f86eb942b76d
#
_cell.length_a   1.000
_cell.length_b   1.000
_cell.length_c   1.000
_cell.angle_alpha   90.00
_cell.angle_beta   90.00
_cell.angle_gamma   90.00
#
_symmetry.space_group_name_H-M   'P 1'
#
loop_
_entity.id
_entity.type
_entity.pdbx_description
1 polymer ?
#
loop_
_entity_poly.entity_id
_entity_poly.type
_entity_poly.pdbx_seq_one_letter_code
_entity_poly.pdbx_strand_id
1 'polypeptide(L)'
;MKIAKGPRPLSIWVYAALSLLMAAWSIVIALIDPIPDSGLIGLATGDVLPSRDAAIIGASARFTIMLIPVALIWFYAMNFARVMTIVVTVIWAVGSTFMLADVLSISALAVYVIISVSPRMLIAGLLVTPSANGWFANKEEVDASTFE
;
A
#
# COMPACT_ATOMS: atom_id res chain seq x y z
N MET A 1 5.93 4.50 22.00
CA MET A 1 5.76 3.35 21.08
C MET A 1 6.92 2.40 21.28
N LYS A 2 6.68 1.11 21.55
CA LYS A 2 7.74 0.12 21.70
C LYS A 2 8.00 -0.56 20.36
N ILE A 3 9.27 -0.79 20.03
CA ILE A 3 9.68 -1.47 18.79
C ILE A 3 9.38 -2.96 18.94
N ALA A 4 8.76 -3.56 17.91
CA ALA A 4 8.47 -4.99 17.90
C ALA A 4 9.78 -5.80 17.89
N LYS A 5 9.96 -6.67 18.89
CA LYS A 5 11.13 -7.55 19.02
C LYS A 5 10.75 -8.96 18.53
N GLY A 6 11.71 -9.68 17.98
CA GLY A 6 11.56 -11.06 17.53
C GLY A 6 11.66 -11.26 16.02
N PRO A 7 11.78 -12.52 15.56
CA PRO A 7 11.89 -12.84 14.15
C PRO A 7 10.57 -12.52 13.43
N ARG A 8 10.66 -11.74 12.37
CA ARG A 8 9.50 -11.39 11.56
C ARG A 8 9.08 -12.56 10.69
N PRO A 9 7.78 -12.90 10.65
CA PRO A 9 7.29 -13.97 9.78
C PRO A 9 7.51 -13.63 8.30
N LEU A 10 7.67 -14.67 7.47
CA LEU A 10 7.91 -14.53 6.04
C LEU A 10 6.83 -13.66 5.35
N SER A 11 5.57 -13.80 5.77
CA SER A 11 4.46 -13.00 5.23
C SER A 11 4.68 -11.49 5.39
N ILE A 12 5.23 -11.03 6.51
CA ILE A 12 5.54 -9.61 6.76
C ILE A 12 6.76 -9.17 5.93
N TRP A 13 7.76 -10.04 5.75
CA TRP A 13 8.89 -9.79 4.87
C TRP A 13 8.44 -9.59 3.42
N VAL A 14 7.63 -10.54 2.92
CA VAL A 14 7.13 -10.51 1.55
C VAL A 14 6.21 -9.31 1.34
N TYR A 15 5.33 -9.01 2.32
CA TYR A 15 4.49 -7.80 2.30
C TYR A 15 5.34 -6.53 2.16
N ALA A 16 6.35 -6.35 3.01
CA ALA A 16 7.20 -5.16 3.00
C ALA A 16 7.98 -5.04 1.68
N ALA A 17 8.62 -6.14 1.23
CA ALA A 17 9.40 -6.16 0.00
C ALA A 17 8.54 -5.84 -1.24
N LEU A 18 7.38 -6.48 -1.39
CA LEU A 18 6.48 -6.23 -2.52
C LEU A 18 5.87 -4.82 -2.47
N SER A 19 5.50 -4.33 -1.29
CA SER A 19 4.98 -2.96 -1.14
C SER A 19 6.02 -1.92 -1.54
N LEU A 20 7.28 -2.09 -1.11
CA LEU A 20 8.39 -1.21 -1.47
C LEU A 20 8.70 -1.29 -2.97
N LEU A 21 8.69 -2.49 -3.54
CA LEU A 21 8.92 -2.69 -4.98
C LEU A 21 7.83 -1.97 -5.80
N MET A 22 6.56 -2.12 -5.44
CA MET A 22 5.46 -1.44 -6.12
C MET A 22 5.54 0.08 -5.97
N ALA A 23 5.92 0.57 -4.79
CA ALA A 23 6.11 2.00 -4.55
C ALA A 23 7.26 2.56 -5.39
N ALA A 24 8.41 1.87 -5.43
CA ALA A 24 9.56 2.25 -6.27
C ALA A 24 9.20 2.21 -7.77
N TRP A 25 8.47 1.17 -8.20
CA TRP A 25 8.01 1.04 -9.58
C TRP A 25 7.14 2.22 -10.02
N SER A 26 6.28 2.73 -9.13
CA SER A 26 5.45 3.91 -9.44
C SER A 26 6.26 5.17 -9.71
N ILE A 27 7.42 5.35 -9.05
CA ILE A 27 8.35 6.46 -9.32
C ILE A 27 9.03 6.25 -10.67
N VAL A 28 9.49 5.03 -10.95
CA VAL A 28 10.17 4.71 -12.22
C VAL A 28 9.24 5.02 -13.41
N ILE A 29 7.97 4.58 -13.33
CA ILE A 29 6.98 4.89 -14.38
C ILE A 29 6.78 6.41 -14.51
N ALA A 30 6.63 7.14 -13.43
CA ALA A 30 6.44 8.58 -13.47
C ALA A 30 7.63 9.34 -14.05
N LEU A 31 8.83 8.77 -14.00
CA LEU A 31 10.03 9.34 -14.62
C LEU A 31 10.12 9.04 -16.12
N ILE A 32 9.69 7.85 -16.54
CA ILE A 32 9.78 7.37 -17.92
C ILE A 32 8.62 7.95 -18.76
N ASP A 33 7.41 7.84 -18.25
CA ASP A 33 6.19 8.29 -18.92
C ASP A 33 5.32 9.05 -17.91
N PRO A 34 5.55 10.36 -17.78
CA PRO A 34 4.85 11.20 -16.83
C PRO A 34 3.38 11.38 -17.24
N ILE A 35 2.56 10.37 -16.94
CA ILE A 35 1.10 10.50 -17.05
C ILE A 35 0.64 11.39 -15.90
N PRO A 36 -0.05 12.51 -16.18
CA PRO A 36 -0.54 13.41 -15.13
C PRO A 36 -1.49 12.65 -14.21
N ASP A 37 -1.15 12.60 -12.93
CA ASP A 37 -2.04 12.05 -11.92
C ASP A 37 -3.08 13.11 -11.54
N SER A 38 -4.17 13.13 -12.28
CA SER A 38 -5.29 14.07 -12.06
C SER A 38 -6.01 13.86 -10.73
N GLY A 39 -5.70 12.77 -9.98
CA GLY A 39 -6.48 12.40 -8.80
C GLY A 39 -6.24 13.30 -7.59
N LEU A 40 -5.04 13.30 -7.02
CA LEU A 40 -4.76 14.04 -5.77
C LEU A 40 -4.30 15.48 -5.99
N ILE A 41 -3.53 15.74 -7.04
CA ILE A 41 -2.99 17.06 -7.33
C ILE A 41 -4.03 17.92 -8.03
N GLY A 42 -4.83 17.36 -8.94
CA GLY A 42 -5.94 18.05 -9.56
C GLY A 42 -7.00 18.55 -8.57
N LEU A 43 -7.25 17.78 -7.51
CA LEU A 43 -8.12 18.20 -6.40
C LEU A 43 -7.51 19.33 -5.56
N ALA A 44 -6.19 19.40 -5.44
CA ALA A 44 -5.51 20.40 -4.62
C ALA A 44 -5.23 21.71 -5.35
N THR A 45 -5.06 21.70 -6.68
CA THR A 45 -4.64 22.88 -7.45
C THR A 45 -5.73 23.46 -8.35
N GLY A 46 -6.84 22.74 -8.56
CA GLY A 46 -7.94 23.23 -9.44
C GLY A 46 -7.57 23.38 -10.92
N ASP A 47 -6.30 23.25 -11.27
CA ASP A 47 -5.78 23.36 -12.63
C ASP A 47 -5.01 22.11 -13.01
N VAL A 48 -5.50 21.40 -14.00
CA VAL A 48 -4.87 20.22 -14.57
C VAL A 48 -3.89 20.64 -15.65
N LEU A 49 -2.76 21.19 -15.27
CA LEU A 49 -1.64 21.24 -16.21
C LEU A 49 -0.84 19.94 -16.07
N PRO A 50 -0.77 19.12 -17.13
CA PRO A 50 0.05 17.93 -17.15
C PRO A 50 1.52 18.32 -17.25
N SER A 51 2.11 18.78 -16.15
CA SER A 51 3.53 19.02 -16.09
C SER A 51 4.25 17.75 -15.60
N ARG A 52 5.43 17.50 -16.16
CA ARG A 52 6.31 16.42 -15.67
C ARG A 52 6.56 16.53 -14.17
N ASP A 53 6.68 17.76 -13.68
CA ASP A 53 6.92 18.04 -12.27
C ASP A 53 5.73 17.61 -11.40
N ALA A 54 4.49 17.84 -11.85
CA ALA A 54 3.29 17.38 -11.15
C ALA A 54 3.23 15.84 -11.05
N ALA A 55 3.61 15.13 -12.10
CA ALA A 55 3.68 13.66 -12.08
C ALA A 55 4.75 13.15 -11.10
N ILE A 56 5.92 13.78 -11.06
CA ILE A 56 7.01 13.43 -10.11
C ILE A 56 6.60 13.72 -8.68
N ILE A 57 6.00 14.88 -8.41
CA ILE A 57 5.51 15.25 -7.08
C ILE A 57 4.44 14.25 -6.62
N GLY A 58 3.47 13.91 -7.48
CA GLY A 58 2.43 12.95 -7.17
C GLY A 58 2.97 11.53 -6.90
N ALA A 59 3.94 11.08 -7.68
CA ALA A 59 4.59 9.79 -7.47
C ALA A 59 5.38 9.77 -6.15
N SER A 60 6.10 10.84 -5.84
CA SER A 60 6.87 10.99 -4.59
C SER A 60 5.95 11.03 -3.36
N ALA A 61 4.83 11.74 -3.44
CA ALA A 61 3.82 11.77 -2.38
C ALA A 61 3.21 10.38 -2.15
N ARG A 62 2.84 9.67 -3.21
CA ARG A 62 2.33 8.28 -3.12
C ARG A 62 3.35 7.34 -2.51
N PHE A 63 4.61 7.42 -2.92
CA PHE A 63 5.68 6.64 -2.34
C PHE A 63 5.80 6.87 -0.83
N THR A 64 5.81 8.13 -0.40
CA THR A 64 5.89 8.49 1.03
C THR A 64 4.67 7.97 1.80
N ILE A 65 3.46 8.12 1.26
CA ILE A 65 2.23 7.62 1.88
C ILE A 65 2.26 6.08 2.02
N MET A 66 2.78 5.37 1.01
CA MET A 66 2.92 3.91 1.07
C MET A 66 4.00 3.44 2.06
N LEU A 67 5.06 4.22 2.28
CA LEU A 67 6.11 3.89 3.24
C LEU A 67 5.61 3.92 4.70
N ILE A 68 4.68 4.82 5.04
CA ILE A 68 4.19 4.98 6.41
C ILE A 68 3.60 3.67 6.97
N PRO A 69 2.60 3.03 6.35
CA PRO A 69 2.05 1.78 6.88
C PRO A 69 3.06 0.64 6.89
N VAL A 70 3.95 0.56 5.89
CA VAL A 70 5.03 -0.44 5.87
C VAL A 70 5.95 -0.26 7.07
N ALA A 71 6.39 0.96 7.36
CA ALA A 71 7.23 1.27 8.51
C ALA A 71 6.51 0.98 9.85
N LEU A 72 5.25 1.36 9.98
CA LEU A 72 4.46 1.14 11.19
C LEU A 72 4.23 -0.36 11.45
N ILE A 73 3.98 -1.15 10.42
CA ILE A 73 3.86 -2.59 10.50
C ILE A 73 5.22 -3.21 10.83
N TRP A 74 6.27 -2.84 10.11
CA TRP A 74 7.59 -3.43 10.22
C TRP A 74 8.26 -3.18 11.57
N PHE A 75 8.24 -1.95 12.07
CA PHE A 75 8.95 -1.56 13.29
C PHE A 75 8.10 -1.71 14.54
N TYR A 76 6.81 -1.49 14.46
CA TYR A 76 5.94 -1.38 15.63
C TYR A 76 4.87 -2.46 15.73
N ALA A 77 4.71 -3.34 14.72
CA ALA A 77 3.64 -4.35 14.65
C ALA A 77 2.25 -3.74 14.98
N MET A 78 1.94 -2.59 14.40
CA MET A 78 0.71 -1.87 14.71
C MET A 78 -0.51 -2.50 14.06
N ASN A 79 -1.43 -3.06 14.83
CA ASN A 79 -2.70 -3.58 14.33
C ASN A 79 -3.52 -2.51 13.60
N PHE A 80 -3.48 -1.26 14.07
CA PHE A 80 -4.14 -0.14 13.39
C PHE A 80 -3.62 0.05 11.97
N ALA A 81 -2.29 0.10 11.77
CA ALA A 81 -1.71 0.25 10.45
C ALA A 81 -2.07 -0.93 9.53
N ARG A 82 -2.09 -2.15 10.07
CA ARG A 82 -2.55 -3.36 9.37
C ARG A 82 -3.99 -3.22 8.88
N VAL A 83 -4.93 -2.90 9.77
CA VAL A 83 -6.35 -2.74 9.45
C VAL A 83 -6.54 -1.61 8.44
N MET A 84 -5.91 -0.46 8.64
CA MET A 84 -5.97 0.68 7.71
C MET A 84 -5.45 0.30 6.32
N THR A 85 -4.33 -0.41 6.23
CA THR A 85 -3.79 -0.86 4.94
C THR A 85 -4.79 -1.74 4.19
N ILE A 86 -5.41 -2.70 4.89
CA ILE A 86 -6.39 -3.62 4.28
C ILE A 86 -7.63 -2.83 3.83
N VAL A 87 -8.20 -2.01 4.71
CA VAL A 87 -9.41 -1.22 4.42
C VAL A 87 -9.18 -0.27 3.25
N VAL A 88 -8.09 0.48 3.26
CA VAL A 88 -7.76 1.42 2.17
C VAL A 88 -7.54 0.66 0.85
N THR A 89 -6.87 -0.49 0.88
CA THR A 89 -6.67 -1.31 -0.32
C THR A 89 -8.00 -1.81 -0.89
N VAL A 90 -8.92 -2.27 -0.03
CA VAL A 90 -10.25 -2.72 -0.46
C VAL A 90 -11.07 -1.58 -1.03
N ILE A 91 -11.14 -0.43 -0.34
CA ILE A 91 -11.86 0.75 -0.81
C ILE A 91 -11.31 1.22 -2.17
N TRP A 92 -9.99 1.27 -2.29
CA TRP A 92 -9.34 1.64 -3.54
C TRP A 92 -9.66 0.63 -4.67
N ALA A 93 -9.58 -0.66 -4.40
CA ALA A 93 -9.86 -1.71 -5.38
C ALA A 93 -11.30 -1.65 -5.89
N VAL A 94 -12.25 -1.54 -4.97
CA VAL A 94 -13.67 -1.43 -5.30
C VAL A 94 -13.95 -0.12 -6.04
N GLY A 95 -13.53 1.02 -5.50
CA GLY A 95 -13.77 2.34 -6.09
C GLY A 95 -13.16 2.49 -7.48
N SER A 96 -11.91 2.06 -7.68
CA SER A 96 -11.25 2.14 -8.99
C SER A 96 -11.90 1.21 -10.02
N THR A 97 -12.32 0.01 -9.62
CA THR A 97 -13.01 -0.91 -10.52
C THR A 97 -14.37 -0.35 -10.95
N PHE A 98 -15.16 0.20 -10.02
CA PHE A 98 -16.45 0.83 -10.37
C PHE A 98 -16.27 2.04 -11.27
N MET A 99 -15.32 2.94 -10.97
CA MET A 99 -15.07 4.13 -11.81
C MET A 99 -14.66 3.77 -13.24
N LEU A 100 -13.90 2.68 -13.42
CA LEU A 100 -13.43 2.26 -14.73
C LEU A 100 -14.44 1.38 -15.49
N ALA A 101 -15.40 0.78 -14.79
CA ALA A 101 -16.40 -0.09 -15.42
C ALA A 101 -17.29 0.66 -16.44
N ASP A 102 -17.51 1.95 -16.22
CA ASP A 102 -18.32 2.77 -17.13
C ASP A 102 -17.53 3.26 -18.37
N VAL A 103 -16.20 3.23 -18.30
CA VAL A 103 -15.32 3.79 -19.35
C VAL A 103 -14.63 2.71 -20.17
N LEU A 104 -14.29 1.58 -19.55
CA LEU A 104 -13.53 0.51 -20.18
C LEU A 104 -14.44 -0.58 -20.75
N SER A 105 -13.99 -1.20 -21.85
CA SER A 105 -14.60 -2.46 -22.29
C SER A 105 -14.36 -3.57 -21.25
N ILE A 106 -15.19 -4.60 -21.24
CA ILE A 106 -15.08 -5.73 -20.31
C ILE A 106 -13.70 -6.39 -20.35
N SER A 107 -13.10 -6.53 -21.53
CA SER A 107 -11.75 -7.08 -21.68
C SER A 107 -10.67 -6.18 -21.09
N ALA A 108 -10.75 -4.88 -21.31
CA ALA A 108 -9.80 -3.91 -20.74
C ALA A 108 -9.93 -3.80 -19.22
N LEU A 109 -11.17 -3.86 -18.70
CA LEU A 109 -11.42 -3.90 -17.27
C LEU A 109 -10.85 -5.17 -16.63
N ALA A 110 -11.01 -6.33 -17.26
CA ALA A 110 -10.43 -7.59 -16.77
C ALA A 110 -8.89 -7.51 -16.71
N VAL A 111 -8.23 -6.96 -17.73
CA VAL A 111 -6.78 -6.74 -17.73
C VAL A 111 -6.37 -5.79 -16.61
N TYR A 112 -7.10 -4.69 -16.40
CA TYR A 112 -6.85 -3.77 -15.30
C TYR A 112 -6.95 -4.45 -13.94
N VAL A 113 -8.00 -5.25 -13.69
CA VAL A 113 -8.18 -5.99 -12.44
C VAL A 113 -7.04 -6.97 -12.21
N ILE A 114 -6.65 -7.73 -13.23
CA ILE A 114 -5.55 -8.71 -13.12
C ILE A 114 -4.21 -8.02 -12.83
N ILE A 115 -3.87 -6.94 -13.54
CA ILE A 115 -2.54 -6.32 -13.46
C ILE A 115 -2.45 -5.35 -12.28
N SER A 116 -3.51 -4.61 -11.98
CA SER A 116 -3.44 -3.51 -11.00
C SER A 116 -4.10 -3.85 -9.66
N VAL A 117 -5.26 -4.49 -9.66
CA VAL A 117 -6.04 -4.75 -8.44
C VAL A 117 -5.55 -6.02 -7.74
N SER A 118 -5.43 -7.15 -8.48
CA SER A 118 -5.10 -8.45 -7.89
C SER A 118 -3.76 -8.46 -7.14
N PRO A 119 -2.65 -7.91 -7.64
CA PRO A 119 -1.40 -7.90 -6.90
C PRO A 119 -1.48 -7.12 -5.58
N ARG A 120 -2.19 -5.99 -5.57
CA ARG A 120 -2.36 -5.20 -4.33
C ARG A 120 -3.22 -5.93 -3.31
N MET A 121 -4.29 -6.60 -3.76
CA MET A 121 -5.13 -7.41 -2.89
C MET A 121 -4.37 -8.60 -2.30
N LEU A 122 -3.54 -9.27 -3.09
CA LEU A 122 -2.68 -10.36 -2.63
C LEU A 122 -1.67 -9.87 -1.57
N ILE A 123 -1.02 -8.72 -1.82
CA ILE A 123 -0.08 -8.12 -0.87
C ILE A 123 -0.79 -7.76 0.44
N ALA A 124 -1.97 -7.15 0.40
CA ALA A 124 -2.76 -6.86 1.60
C ALA A 124 -3.22 -8.15 2.30
N GLY A 125 -3.53 -9.20 1.54
CA GLY A 125 -3.88 -10.54 2.04
C GLY A 125 -2.78 -11.19 2.88
N LEU A 126 -1.50 -10.89 2.62
CA LEU A 126 -0.39 -11.39 3.44
C LEU A 126 -0.47 -10.93 4.90
N LEU A 127 -1.11 -9.79 5.15
CA LEU A 127 -1.30 -9.25 6.49
C LEU A 127 -2.34 -10.02 7.32
N VAL A 128 -3.22 -10.82 6.69
CA VAL A 128 -4.25 -11.62 7.40
C VAL A 128 -3.87 -13.09 7.52
N THR A 129 -2.67 -13.47 7.10
CA THR A 129 -2.18 -14.85 7.25
C THR A 129 -2.04 -15.26 8.72
N PRO A 130 -2.19 -16.56 9.07
CA PRO A 130 -2.02 -17.04 10.44
C PRO A 130 -0.68 -16.65 11.06
N SER A 131 0.41 -16.68 10.26
CA SER A 131 1.74 -16.29 10.71
C SER A 131 1.84 -14.79 11.04
N ALA A 132 1.20 -13.93 10.24
CA ALA A 132 1.11 -12.51 10.55
C ALA A 132 0.25 -12.27 11.80
N ASN A 133 -0.90 -12.96 11.94
CA ASN A 133 -1.76 -12.84 13.11
C ASN A 133 -1.02 -13.19 14.41
N GLY A 134 -0.28 -14.30 14.43
CA GLY A 134 0.55 -14.69 15.57
C GLY A 134 1.58 -13.63 15.94
N TRP A 135 2.23 -13.02 14.95
CA TRP A 135 3.23 -11.99 15.20
C TRP A 135 2.65 -10.69 15.78
N PHE A 136 1.45 -10.28 15.33
CA PHE A 136 0.75 -9.13 15.90
C PHE A 136 0.20 -9.40 17.30
N ALA A 137 -0.18 -10.66 17.62
CA ALA A 137 -0.69 -11.06 18.93
C ALA A 137 0.42 -11.15 19.97
N ASN A 138 1.55 -11.79 19.65
CA ASN A 138 2.65 -12.04 20.59
C ASN A 138 3.43 -10.78 21.01
N LYS A 139 3.09 -9.62 20.47
CA LYS A 139 3.65 -8.34 20.90
C LYS A 139 3.35 -8.02 22.38
N GLU A 140 2.23 -8.52 22.91
CA GLU A 140 1.79 -8.24 24.28
C GLU A 140 2.50 -9.13 25.32
N GLU A 141 2.87 -10.38 24.97
CA GLU A 141 3.48 -11.32 25.91
C GLU A 141 4.93 -11.00 26.31
N VAL A 142 5.68 -10.30 25.46
CA VAL A 142 7.09 -9.96 25.76
C VAL A 142 7.23 -8.84 26.79
N ASP A 143 6.15 -8.15 27.13
CA ASP A 143 6.17 -6.99 28.06
C ASP A 143 5.93 -7.39 29.52
N ALA A 144 5.33 -8.53 29.80
CA ALA A 144 5.02 -8.97 31.16
C ALA A 144 6.23 -9.60 31.87
N SER A 145 7.12 -10.28 31.11
CA SER A 145 8.27 -10.99 31.70
C SER A 145 9.52 -10.12 31.90
N THR A 146 9.48 -8.85 31.53
CA THR A 146 10.64 -7.94 31.68
C THR A 146 10.59 -7.15 33.00
N PHE A 147 9.56 -7.34 33.80
CA PHE A 147 9.35 -6.63 35.08
C PHE A 147 9.44 -7.56 36.33
N GLU A 148 9.85 -8.80 36.18
CA GLU A 148 10.30 -9.68 37.26
C GLU A 148 11.84 -9.79 37.27
#